data_d482f071893266327f00a8b6ef3139fc
#
_entry.id   d482f071893266327f00a8b6ef3139fc
#
_cell.length_a   1.000
_cell.length_b   1.000
_cell.length_c   1.000
_cell.angle_alpha   90.00
_cell.angle_beta   90.00
_cell.angle_gamma   90.00
#
_symmetry.space_group_name_H-M   'P 1'
#
loop_
_entity.id
_entity.type
_entity.pdbx_description
1 polymer ?
#
loop_
_entity_poly.entity_id
_entity_poly.type
_entity_poly.pdbx_seq_one_letter_code
_entity_poly.pdbx_strand_id
1 'polypeptide(L)'
;MDKLFLKYQGKYLALWTIEALFMLDTWYVSVAEIPKEPMGKARWIRDVYEDIGPMGGILSGLIRCREEALLVVPCDTFGVDASMGRRLLDAYERTGRPVFFQDRNKIFPFPGIYTKSMLPAMERQRKAGIYRMQSLFDLVDRGEITLLDGISELGRLVNLNTWQEYESLQRRSNEREMRYGTRGAE
;
A
#
# COMPACT_ATOMS: atom_id res chain seq x y z
N MET A 1 7.56 16.07 6.68
CA MET A 1 6.98 15.01 7.55
C MET A 1 7.42 13.68 6.99
N ASP A 2 8.17 12.90 7.74
CA ASP A 2 8.49 11.52 7.32
C ASP A 2 7.28 10.63 7.60
N LYS A 3 6.57 10.26 6.53
CA LYS A 3 5.32 9.51 6.61
C LYS A 3 5.50 8.08 7.13
N LEU A 4 6.70 7.53 6.99
CA LEU A 4 7.03 6.17 7.41
C LEU A 4 6.89 5.99 8.94
N PHE A 5 7.26 7.03 9.70
CA PHE A 5 7.26 7.00 11.17
C PHE A 5 6.03 7.66 11.80
N LEU A 6 4.98 7.90 11.03
CA LEU A 6 3.71 8.35 11.57
C LEU A 6 3.10 7.29 12.48
N LYS A 7 2.60 7.73 13.65
CA LYS A 7 2.00 6.84 14.65
C LYS A 7 0.51 7.14 14.82
N TYR A 8 -0.27 6.09 14.93
CA TYR A 8 -1.67 6.14 15.35
C TYR A 8 -1.83 5.27 16.59
N GLN A 9 -2.38 5.81 17.68
CA GLN A 9 -2.47 5.14 18.98
C GLN A 9 -1.12 4.55 19.44
N GLY A 10 -0.05 5.33 19.35
CA GLY A 10 1.29 4.93 19.78
C GLY A 10 2.05 3.95 18.85
N LYS A 11 1.40 3.35 17.84
CA LYS A 11 1.97 2.38 16.90
C LYS A 11 2.13 2.98 15.50
N TYR A 12 3.22 2.65 14.80
CA TYR A 12 3.43 3.10 13.41
C TYR A 12 2.29 2.68 12.49
N LEU A 13 1.86 3.57 11.59
CA LEU A 13 0.77 3.29 10.64
C LEU A 13 1.01 2.03 9.82
N ALA A 14 2.23 1.82 9.34
CA ALA A 14 2.60 0.64 8.59
C ALA A 14 2.36 -0.67 9.39
N LEU A 15 2.55 -0.66 10.72
CA LEU A 15 2.29 -1.83 11.56
C LEU A 15 0.81 -2.18 11.67
N TRP A 16 -0.10 -1.20 11.60
CA TRP A 16 -1.53 -1.46 11.52
C TRP A 16 -1.89 -2.23 10.26
N THR A 17 -1.33 -1.84 9.11
CA THR A 17 -1.51 -2.55 7.84
C THR A 17 -0.91 -3.96 7.88
N ILE A 18 0.30 -4.12 8.43
CA ILE A 18 0.96 -5.42 8.57
C ILE A 18 0.14 -6.39 9.42
N GLU A 19 -0.47 -5.91 10.51
CA GLU A 19 -1.32 -6.73 11.35
C GLU A 19 -2.69 -7.01 10.73
N ALA A 20 -3.27 -6.03 10.03
CA ALA A 20 -4.55 -6.22 9.33
C ALA A 20 -4.45 -7.27 8.22
N LEU A 21 -3.30 -7.37 7.57
CA LEU A 21 -3.02 -8.34 6.50
C LEU A 21 -2.24 -9.57 7.03
N PHE A 22 -2.68 -10.11 8.15
CA PHE A 22 -2.05 -11.21 8.89
C PHE A 22 -1.85 -12.50 8.09
N MET A 23 -2.56 -12.65 6.96
CA MET A 23 -2.44 -13.79 6.06
C MET A 23 -1.13 -13.80 5.25
N LEU A 24 -0.34 -12.71 5.30
CA LEU A 24 0.95 -12.60 4.62
C LEU A 24 2.10 -12.83 5.61
N ASP A 25 3.04 -13.68 5.24
CA ASP A 25 4.17 -14.06 6.10
C ASP A 25 5.39 -13.14 5.93
N THR A 26 5.59 -12.59 4.74
CA THR A 26 6.77 -11.78 4.41
C THR A 26 6.37 -10.34 4.12
N TRP A 27 7.09 -9.42 4.76
CA TRP A 27 6.87 -7.99 4.65
C TRP A 27 8.15 -7.26 4.28
N TYR A 28 8.00 -6.30 3.38
CA TYR A 28 9.07 -5.42 2.96
C TYR A 28 8.63 -3.96 3.10
N VAL A 29 9.56 -3.11 3.52
CA VAL A 29 9.38 -1.66 3.54
C VAL A 29 10.48 -1.04 2.70
N SER A 30 10.09 -0.39 1.62
CA SER A 30 11.01 0.27 0.68
C SER A 30 11.30 1.69 1.16
N VAL A 31 12.57 2.06 1.16
CA VAL A 31 13.08 3.33 1.69
C VAL A 31 14.29 3.82 0.89
N ALA A 32 14.48 5.14 0.79
CA ALA A 32 15.67 5.72 0.19
C ALA A 32 16.93 5.38 1.02
N GLU A 33 16.82 5.51 2.35
CA GLU A 33 17.88 5.16 3.29
C GLU A 33 17.36 4.20 4.35
N ILE A 34 18.09 3.11 4.60
CA ILE A 34 17.69 2.10 5.59
C ILE A 34 17.84 2.69 7.01
N PRO A 35 16.72 2.81 7.75
CA PRO A 35 16.77 3.29 9.13
C PRO A 35 17.49 2.30 10.06
N LYS A 36 18.00 2.81 11.18
CA LYS A 36 18.60 1.94 12.23
C LYS A 36 17.54 1.14 13.00
N GLU A 37 16.33 1.70 13.11
CA GLU A 37 15.24 1.12 13.88
C GLU A 37 14.48 0.08 13.04
N PRO A 38 14.13 -1.08 13.61
CA PRO A 38 13.33 -2.07 12.90
C PRO A 38 11.86 -1.62 12.78
N MET A 39 11.18 -2.06 11.72
CA MET A 39 9.74 -1.90 11.54
C MET A 39 9.04 -3.26 11.80
N GLY A 40 8.91 -3.62 13.08
CA GLY A 40 8.32 -4.92 13.45
C GLY A 40 9.03 -6.09 12.78
N LYS A 41 8.27 -6.96 12.11
CA LYS A 41 8.79 -8.12 11.35
C LYS A 41 9.18 -7.80 9.89
N ALA A 42 8.97 -6.57 9.44
CA ALA A 42 9.25 -6.18 8.06
C ALA A 42 10.77 -6.08 7.80
N ARG A 43 11.15 -6.39 6.58
CA ARG A 43 12.52 -6.27 6.08
C ARG A 43 12.66 -4.96 5.31
N TRP A 44 13.74 -4.24 5.56
CA TRP A 44 14.05 -3.04 4.81
C TRP A 44 14.57 -3.37 3.41
N ILE A 45 14.08 -2.65 2.41
CA ILE A 45 14.63 -2.64 1.05
C ILE A 45 15.05 -1.22 0.74
N ARG A 46 16.32 -1.04 0.36
CA ARG A 46 16.76 0.24 -0.19
C ARG A 46 16.25 0.42 -1.61
N ASP A 47 15.72 1.59 -1.91
CA ASP A 47 15.26 1.94 -3.25
C ASP A 47 16.40 1.84 -4.28
N VAL A 48 16.10 1.24 -5.43
CA VAL A 48 17.02 1.13 -6.57
C VAL A 48 17.08 2.46 -7.32
N TYR A 49 15.95 3.17 -7.32
CA TYR A 49 15.82 4.47 -7.96
C TYR A 49 15.29 5.48 -6.94
N GLU A 50 16.04 6.56 -6.77
CA GLU A 50 15.70 7.63 -5.82
C GLU A 50 14.79 8.68 -6.49
N ASP A 51 13.99 9.38 -5.69
CA ASP A 51 13.17 10.55 -6.07
C ASP A 51 12.12 10.31 -7.18
N ILE A 52 11.69 9.07 -7.40
CA ILE A 52 10.64 8.75 -8.37
C ILE A 52 9.31 8.32 -7.72
N GLY A 53 9.14 8.68 -6.45
CA GLY A 53 7.92 8.44 -5.68
C GLY A 53 7.59 6.96 -5.51
N PRO A 54 6.29 6.60 -5.42
CA PRO A 54 5.87 5.22 -5.19
C PRO A 54 6.38 4.20 -6.22
N MET A 55 6.64 4.65 -7.45
CA MET A 55 7.21 3.80 -8.50
C MET A 55 8.58 3.24 -8.10
N GLY A 56 9.41 4.03 -7.44
CA GLY A 56 10.73 3.60 -6.94
C GLY A 56 10.62 2.42 -5.98
N GLY A 57 9.73 2.53 -5.01
CA GLY A 57 9.48 1.46 -4.05
C GLY A 57 8.97 0.17 -4.68
N ILE A 58 8.03 0.27 -5.63
CA ILE A 58 7.46 -0.90 -6.32
C ILE A 58 8.54 -1.57 -7.19
N LEU A 59 9.27 -0.80 -8.00
CA LEU A 59 10.37 -1.33 -8.81
C LEU A 59 11.42 -2.01 -7.93
N SER A 60 11.80 -1.37 -6.82
CA SER A 60 12.78 -1.93 -5.89
C SER A 60 12.31 -3.25 -5.28
N GLY A 61 11.05 -3.32 -4.90
CA GLY A 61 10.43 -4.54 -4.40
C GLY A 61 10.46 -5.65 -5.46
N LEU A 62 9.93 -5.40 -6.66
CA LEU A 62 9.87 -6.40 -7.73
C LEU A 62 11.25 -6.88 -8.21
N ILE A 63 12.28 -6.01 -8.16
CA ILE A 63 13.65 -6.34 -8.54
C ILE A 63 14.35 -7.15 -7.43
N ARG A 64 14.19 -6.77 -6.17
CA ARG A 64 14.98 -7.31 -5.05
C ARG A 64 14.33 -8.48 -4.32
N CYS A 65 12.99 -8.55 -4.31
CA CYS A 65 12.27 -9.64 -3.66
C CYS A 65 12.28 -10.92 -4.50
N ARG A 66 12.25 -12.06 -3.83
CA ARG A 66 12.21 -13.37 -4.50
C ARG A 66 10.84 -13.68 -5.08
N GLU A 67 9.81 -13.15 -4.46
CA GLU A 67 8.41 -13.35 -4.80
C GLU A 67 8.10 -12.83 -6.22
N GLU A 68 7.27 -13.55 -6.95
CA GLU A 68 6.80 -13.15 -8.29
C GLU A 68 5.80 -12.01 -8.26
N ALA A 69 5.09 -11.86 -7.13
CA ALA A 69 4.07 -10.84 -6.93
C ALA A 69 4.19 -10.21 -5.55
N LEU A 70 3.85 -8.93 -5.45
CA LEU A 70 3.83 -8.15 -4.23
C LEU A 70 2.48 -7.46 -4.07
N LEU A 71 1.83 -7.66 -2.93
CA LEU A 71 0.74 -6.79 -2.50
C LEU A 71 1.36 -5.48 -1.98
N VAL A 72 1.08 -4.38 -2.67
CA VAL A 72 1.66 -3.07 -2.38
C VAL A 72 0.62 -2.18 -1.71
N VAL A 73 1.02 -1.61 -0.57
CA VAL A 73 0.24 -0.63 0.18
C VAL A 73 1.14 0.55 0.54
N PRO A 74 0.73 1.80 0.29
CA PRO A 74 1.48 2.96 0.74
C PRO A 74 1.51 3.07 2.27
N CYS A 75 2.63 3.52 2.83
CA CYS A 75 2.81 3.67 4.28
C CYS A 75 1.93 4.77 4.91
N ASP A 76 1.38 5.66 4.09
CA ASP A 76 0.50 6.76 4.50
C ASP A 76 -1.00 6.44 4.31
N THR A 77 -1.34 5.21 3.95
CA THR A 77 -2.72 4.77 3.76
C THR A 77 -3.21 4.02 4.99
N PHE A 78 -4.27 4.54 5.61
CA PHE A 78 -4.97 3.90 6.72
C PHE A 78 -6.32 3.31 6.26
N GLY A 79 -6.76 2.19 6.85
CA GLY A 79 -8.05 1.57 6.55
C GLY A 79 -7.98 0.35 5.62
N VAL A 80 -6.78 -0.09 5.24
CA VAL A 80 -6.59 -1.39 4.57
C VAL A 80 -6.90 -2.50 5.59
N ASP A 81 -7.78 -3.43 5.23
CA ASP A 81 -8.21 -4.53 6.08
C ASP A 81 -7.99 -5.91 5.45
N ALA A 82 -8.18 -6.96 6.26
CA ALA A 82 -8.02 -8.34 5.84
C ALA A 82 -8.95 -8.75 4.67
N SER A 83 -10.17 -8.20 4.62
CA SER A 83 -11.13 -8.47 3.55
C SER A 83 -10.61 -7.96 2.20
N MET A 84 -10.08 -6.74 2.19
CA MET A 84 -9.48 -6.12 1.02
C MET A 84 -8.26 -6.90 0.53
N GLY A 85 -7.37 -7.26 1.45
CA GLY A 85 -6.20 -8.09 1.15
C GLY A 85 -6.59 -9.45 0.56
N ARG A 86 -7.56 -10.13 1.16
CA ARG A 86 -8.04 -11.44 0.69
C ARG A 86 -8.63 -11.37 -0.71
N ARG A 87 -9.46 -10.37 -1.00
CA ARG A 87 -10.02 -10.18 -2.36
C ARG A 87 -8.95 -10.04 -3.44
N LEU A 88 -7.89 -9.27 -3.14
CA LEU A 88 -6.75 -9.11 -4.05
C LEU A 88 -6.00 -10.43 -4.24
N LEU A 89 -5.70 -11.14 -3.14
CA LEU A 89 -4.99 -12.43 -3.17
C LEU A 89 -5.78 -13.50 -3.91
N ASP A 90 -7.07 -13.69 -3.59
CA ASP A 90 -7.93 -14.68 -4.25
C ASP A 90 -8.02 -14.43 -5.77
N ALA A 91 -8.04 -13.16 -6.18
CA ALA A 91 -8.04 -12.83 -7.60
C ALA A 91 -6.69 -13.12 -8.27
N TYR A 92 -5.58 -12.83 -7.58
CA TYR A 92 -4.25 -13.17 -8.05
C TYR A 92 -4.03 -14.69 -8.16
N GLU A 93 -4.42 -15.45 -7.15
CA GLU A 93 -4.31 -16.93 -7.16
C GLU A 93 -5.06 -17.57 -8.33
N ARG A 94 -6.22 -17.01 -8.69
CA ARG A 94 -7.01 -17.51 -9.83
C ARG A 94 -6.43 -17.16 -11.19
N THR A 95 -5.78 -16.01 -11.32
CA THR A 95 -5.44 -15.45 -12.64
C THR A 95 -3.94 -15.42 -12.92
N GLY A 96 -3.08 -15.39 -11.87
CA GLY A 96 -1.64 -15.16 -11.97
C GLY A 96 -1.29 -13.77 -12.48
N ARG A 97 -2.26 -12.85 -12.59
CA ARG A 97 -2.10 -11.52 -13.19
C ARG A 97 -2.03 -10.44 -12.11
N PRO A 98 -1.45 -9.27 -12.39
CA PRO A 98 -1.57 -8.10 -11.52
C PRO A 98 -3.03 -7.80 -11.22
N VAL A 99 -3.33 -7.38 -9.98
CA VAL A 99 -4.72 -7.15 -9.53
C VAL A 99 -4.85 -5.75 -8.95
N PHE A 100 -5.86 -5.02 -9.40
CA PHE A 100 -6.15 -3.67 -8.93
C PHE A 100 -7.64 -3.48 -8.68
N PHE A 101 -7.97 -2.57 -7.80
CA PHE A 101 -9.34 -2.10 -7.67
C PHE A 101 -9.65 -1.05 -8.75
N GLN A 102 -10.91 -1.01 -9.17
CA GLN A 102 -11.44 0.04 -10.02
C GLN A 102 -12.76 0.57 -9.47
N ASP A 103 -13.03 1.83 -9.76
CA ASP A 103 -14.35 2.44 -9.66
C ASP A 103 -14.70 3.04 -11.02
N ARG A 104 -15.77 2.55 -11.65
CA ARG A 104 -16.15 2.87 -13.02
C ARG A 104 -14.96 2.63 -13.99
N ASN A 105 -14.41 3.71 -14.54
CA ASN A 105 -13.28 3.65 -15.49
C ASN A 105 -11.91 3.98 -14.85
N LYS A 106 -11.89 4.32 -13.57
CA LYS A 106 -10.66 4.70 -12.87
C LYS A 106 -10.08 3.49 -12.16
N ILE A 107 -8.85 3.12 -12.53
CA ILE A 107 -8.07 2.11 -11.82
C ILE A 107 -7.31 2.78 -10.68
N PHE A 108 -7.30 2.13 -9.52
CA PHE A 108 -6.57 2.60 -8.34
C PHE A 108 -5.28 1.80 -8.20
N PRO A 109 -4.12 2.47 -8.19
CA PRO A 109 -2.84 1.78 -8.05
C PRO A 109 -2.65 1.15 -6.68
N PHE A 110 -3.38 1.63 -5.65
CA PHE A 110 -3.20 1.17 -4.27
C PHE A 110 -4.54 1.01 -3.53
N PRO A 111 -4.63 -0.03 -2.68
CA PRO A 111 -3.76 -1.21 -2.65
C PRO A 111 -3.88 -2.01 -3.95
N GLY A 112 -2.81 -2.74 -4.31
CA GLY A 112 -2.82 -3.53 -5.54
C GLY A 112 -1.73 -4.61 -5.54
N ILE A 113 -1.91 -5.64 -6.36
CA ILE A 113 -0.90 -6.67 -6.58
C ILE A 113 -0.16 -6.37 -7.87
N TYR A 114 1.14 -6.18 -7.74
CA TYR A 114 2.10 -5.99 -8.80
C TYR A 114 2.90 -7.28 -9.02
N THR A 115 3.18 -7.62 -10.26
CA THR A 115 3.96 -8.80 -10.62
C THR A 115 5.22 -8.40 -11.39
N LYS A 116 6.21 -9.29 -11.44
CA LYS A 116 7.44 -9.05 -12.22
C LYS A 116 7.17 -8.84 -13.72
N SER A 117 6.04 -9.35 -14.23
CA SER A 117 5.63 -9.10 -15.62
C SER A 117 5.40 -7.61 -15.94
N MET A 118 5.13 -6.78 -14.93
CA MET A 118 4.96 -5.33 -15.10
C MET A 118 6.28 -4.55 -15.21
N LEU A 119 7.42 -5.17 -14.85
CA LEU A 119 8.73 -4.51 -14.88
C LEU A 119 9.05 -3.83 -16.22
N PRO A 120 8.84 -4.47 -17.41
CA PRO A 120 9.14 -3.82 -18.68
C PRO A 120 8.33 -2.53 -18.92
N ALA A 121 7.06 -2.52 -18.54
CA ALA A 121 6.20 -1.34 -18.69
C ALA A 121 6.63 -0.21 -17.73
N MET A 122 6.89 -0.56 -16.45
CA MET A 122 7.35 0.39 -15.44
C MET A 122 8.73 0.97 -15.80
N GLU A 123 9.65 0.17 -16.31
CA GLU A 123 10.97 0.64 -16.76
C GLU A 123 10.88 1.56 -17.98
N ARG A 124 9.99 1.29 -18.93
CA ARG A 124 9.72 2.22 -20.05
C ARG A 124 9.21 3.56 -19.54
N GLN A 125 8.25 3.53 -18.63
CA GLN A 125 7.68 4.73 -18.02
C GLN A 125 8.73 5.53 -17.25
N ARG A 126 9.57 4.86 -16.45
CA ARG A 126 10.68 5.48 -15.72
C ARG A 126 11.67 6.17 -16.66
N LYS A 127 12.09 5.48 -17.73
CA LYS A 127 13.02 6.03 -18.74
C LYS A 127 12.44 7.24 -19.46
N ALA A 128 11.12 7.31 -19.60
CA ALA A 128 10.42 8.47 -20.16
C ALA A 128 10.25 9.63 -19.16
N GLY A 129 10.73 9.50 -17.92
CA GLY A 129 10.59 10.52 -16.87
C GLY A 129 9.16 10.66 -16.34
N ILE A 130 8.28 9.67 -16.55
CA ILE A 130 6.88 9.69 -16.13
C ILE A 130 6.76 8.82 -14.88
N TYR A 131 6.61 9.44 -13.70
CA TYR A 131 6.60 8.71 -12.41
C TYR A 131 5.20 8.56 -11.80
N ARG A 132 4.19 9.11 -12.45
CA ARG A 132 2.80 9.02 -11.99
C ARG A 132 2.28 7.61 -12.17
N MET A 133 1.87 6.94 -11.08
CA MET A 133 1.40 5.55 -11.09
C MET A 133 0.16 5.34 -11.98
N GLN A 134 -0.71 6.34 -12.10
CA GLN A 134 -1.89 6.27 -12.97
C GLN A 134 -1.53 6.02 -14.44
N SER A 135 -0.43 6.63 -14.93
CA SER A 135 0.01 6.49 -16.31
C SER A 135 0.53 5.09 -16.66
N LEU A 136 0.79 4.25 -15.66
CA LEU A 136 1.16 2.85 -15.88
C LEU A 136 0.03 2.07 -16.57
N PHE A 137 -1.22 2.39 -16.22
CA PHE A 137 -2.40 1.72 -16.78
C PHE A 137 -2.72 2.11 -18.23
N ASP A 138 -2.06 3.14 -18.75
CA ASP A 138 -2.09 3.49 -20.17
C ASP A 138 -1.10 2.66 -21.00
N LEU A 139 -0.11 2.03 -20.34
CA LEU A 139 0.97 1.25 -20.95
C LEU A 139 0.78 -0.26 -20.84
N VAL A 140 -0.11 -0.71 -19.96
CA VAL A 140 -0.39 -2.13 -19.71
C VAL A 140 -1.70 -2.51 -20.39
N ASP A 141 -1.68 -3.62 -21.13
CA ASP A 141 -2.92 -4.14 -21.72
C ASP A 141 -3.91 -4.54 -20.63
N ARG A 142 -5.15 -4.08 -20.75
CA ARG A 142 -6.21 -4.40 -19.80
C ARG A 142 -6.50 -5.91 -19.72
N GLY A 143 -6.20 -6.67 -20.77
CA GLY A 143 -6.28 -8.12 -20.77
C GLY A 143 -5.18 -8.81 -19.93
N GLU A 144 -4.10 -8.09 -19.60
CA GLU A 144 -3.00 -8.59 -18.79
C GLU A 144 -3.14 -8.30 -17.29
N ILE A 145 -4.15 -7.53 -16.90
CA ILE A 145 -4.45 -7.21 -15.50
C ILE A 145 -5.84 -7.68 -15.09
N THR A 146 -6.03 -7.92 -13.82
CA THR A 146 -7.33 -8.25 -13.21
C THR A 146 -7.86 -7.04 -12.48
N LEU A 147 -9.11 -6.66 -12.77
CA LEU A 147 -9.76 -5.51 -12.15
C LEU A 147 -10.92 -5.96 -11.27
N LEU A 148 -10.95 -5.48 -10.04
CA LEU A 148 -11.99 -5.74 -9.05
C LEU A 148 -12.79 -4.47 -8.81
N ASP A 149 -14.11 -4.58 -8.72
CA ASP A 149 -14.93 -3.48 -8.23
C ASP A 149 -14.55 -3.15 -6.79
N GLY A 150 -14.17 -1.91 -6.53
CA GLY A 150 -13.61 -1.44 -5.27
C GLY A 150 -14.36 -0.30 -4.61
N ILE A 151 -15.58 0.04 -5.05
CA ILE A 151 -16.33 1.21 -4.53
C ILE A 151 -16.44 1.18 -3.01
N SER A 152 -16.80 0.02 -2.44
CA SER A 152 -16.98 -0.14 -1.00
C SER A 152 -15.68 -0.12 -0.21
N GLU A 153 -14.60 -0.66 -0.76
CA GLU A 153 -13.29 -0.75 -0.13
C GLU A 153 -12.55 0.58 -0.18
N LEU A 154 -12.51 1.18 -1.36
CA LEU A 154 -11.79 2.43 -1.59
C LEU A 154 -12.35 3.60 -0.78
N GLY A 155 -13.67 3.60 -0.53
CA GLY A 155 -14.33 4.62 0.31
C GLY A 155 -13.91 4.58 1.80
N ARG A 156 -13.29 3.49 2.25
CA ARG A 156 -12.78 3.34 3.63
C ARG A 156 -11.33 3.77 3.81
N LEU A 157 -10.61 3.94 2.71
CA LEU A 157 -9.19 4.33 2.74
C LEU A 157 -9.03 5.81 3.06
N VAL A 158 -8.11 6.09 3.95
CA VAL A 158 -7.71 7.46 4.32
C VAL A 158 -6.23 7.62 4.00
N ASN A 159 -5.91 8.50 3.06
CA ASN A 159 -4.54 8.87 2.78
C ASN A 159 -4.14 10.08 3.64
N LEU A 160 -3.02 9.97 4.34
CA LEU A 160 -2.50 11.01 5.22
C LEU A 160 -1.43 11.81 4.48
N ASN A 161 -1.87 12.77 3.65
CA ASN A 161 -0.98 13.61 2.85
C ASN A 161 -0.54 14.89 3.59
N THR A 162 -1.36 15.35 4.53
CA THR A 162 -1.15 16.59 5.28
C THR A 162 -1.12 16.34 6.78
N TRP A 163 -0.48 17.27 7.51
CA TRP A 163 -0.50 17.25 8.98
C TRP A 163 -1.93 17.37 9.54
N GLN A 164 -2.78 18.14 8.90
CA GLN A 164 -4.18 18.31 9.29
C GLN A 164 -5.00 17.01 9.21
N GLU A 165 -4.80 16.22 8.14
CA GLU A 165 -5.42 14.90 8.00
C GLU A 165 -4.97 13.93 9.09
N TYR A 166 -3.67 13.95 9.40
CA TYR A 166 -3.10 13.15 10.49
C TYR A 166 -3.68 13.56 11.86
N GLU A 167 -3.74 14.86 12.19
CA GLU A 167 -4.37 15.34 13.42
C GLU A 167 -5.86 14.96 13.49
N SER A 168 -6.57 15.04 12.39
CA SER A 168 -7.98 14.66 12.31
C SER A 168 -8.18 13.18 12.61
N LEU A 169 -7.28 12.31 12.13
CA LEU A 169 -7.29 10.88 12.45
C LEU A 169 -7.08 10.66 13.96
N GLN A 170 -6.11 11.35 14.56
CA GLN A 170 -5.80 11.26 16.00
C GLN A 170 -7.00 11.70 16.87
N ARG A 171 -7.66 12.81 16.52
CA ARG A 171 -8.83 13.32 17.26
C ARG A 171 -9.99 12.31 17.26
N ARG A 172 -10.30 11.72 16.10
CA ARG A 172 -11.36 10.70 15.98
C ARG A 172 -11.10 9.46 16.85
N SER A 173 -9.83 9.12 17.05
CA SER A 173 -9.42 8.04 17.95
C SER A 173 -9.75 8.37 19.40
N ASN A 174 -9.30 9.54 19.88
CA ASN A 174 -9.50 9.97 21.27
C ASN A 174 -10.99 10.11 21.61
N GLU A 175 -11.81 10.60 20.67
CA GLU A 175 -13.27 10.68 20.85
C GLU A 175 -13.93 9.31 20.96
N ARG A 176 -13.43 8.31 20.23
CA ARG A 176 -13.94 6.92 20.35
C ARG A 176 -13.56 6.30 21.70
N GLU A 177 -12.32 6.47 22.13
CA GLU A 177 -11.87 5.98 23.44
C GLU A 177 -12.66 6.61 24.59
N MET A 178 -12.93 7.93 24.54
CA MET A 178 -13.77 8.60 25.54
C MET A 178 -15.22 8.10 25.53
N ARG A 179 -15.80 7.72 24.38
CA ARG A 179 -17.19 7.21 24.29
C ARG A 179 -17.33 5.75 24.74
N TYR A 180 -16.30 4.94 24.61
CA TYR A 180 -16.36 3.51 24.91
C TYR A 180 -15.57 3.12 26.16
N GLY A 181 -14.61 3.95 26.61
CA GLY A 181 -13.83 3.72 27.83
C GLY A 181 -14.63 3.93 29.14
N THR A 182 -15.79 4.57 29.06
CA THR A 182 -16.67 4.79 30.24
C THR A 182 -17.69 3.68 30.48
N ARG A 183 -17.70 2.59 29.71
CA ARG A 183 -18.65 1.46 29.88
C ARG A 183 -18.07 0.23 30.58
N GLY A 184 -16.86 0.31 31.12
CA GLY A 184 -16.15 -0.83 31.75
C GLY A 184 -15.83 -0.65 33.24
N ALA A 185 -16.50 0.26 33.93
CA ALA A 185 -16.31 0.47 35.36
C ALA A 185 -17.69 0.55 36.09
N GLU A 186 -18.44 -0.54 36.03
CA GLU A 186 -19.53 -0.85 37.01
C GLU A 186 -19.53 -2.37 37.23
#